data_1e8b2942a1f0bd80b9f9a4d8d51c72cb
#
_entry.id   1e8b2942a1f0bd80b9f9a4d8d51c72cb
#
_cell.length_a   1.000
_cell.length_b   1.000
_cell.length_c   1.000
_cell.angle_alpha   90.00
_cell.angle_beta   90.00
_cell.angle_gamma   90.00
#
_symmetry.space_group_name_H-M   'P 1'
#
loop_
_entity.id
_entity.type
_entity.pdbx_description
1 polymer ?
#
loop_
_entity_poly.entity_id
_entity_poly.type
_entity_poly.pdbx_seq_one_letter_code
_entity_poly.pdbx_strand_id
1 'polypeptide(L)'
;HGSLASATYDYGMVESIATLPTEDNEDELYMIVKRTINSVTKRYVERMKPFDFGSAVTAAFFVDSGLSYAGSPATSLSGLYHLHGQSVSVLANGATHTNETVASGGISLDVSATTAAVGLPYTSRLTTLRLESGSVDGTSQGKIKRIHDITLRLHETVGVEVGSSIDTIDRIPFRDSSMAMSAAVDLFTGDKEIEFRGGFEEDDQIVIQQTQPLPLTVLAIYPRMNTCLLYTSPSPR
;
A
#
# COMPACT_ATOMS: atom_id res chain seq x y z
N HIS A 1 3.67 1.85 -11.17
CA HIS A 1 2.50 1.10 -11.60
C HIS A 1 2.71 -0.35 -11.21
N GLY A 2 1.96 -0.84 -10.23
CA GLY A 2 1.96 -2.25 -9.86
C GLY A 2 1.33 -3.11 -10.95
N SER A 3 1.64 -4.41 -10.94
CA SER A 3 0.90 -5.37 -11.73
C SER A 3 -0.53 -5.47 -11.18
N LEU A 4 -1.51 -5.57 -12.06
CA LEU A 4 -2.89 -5.81 -11.66
C LEU A 4 -2.98 -7.17 -10.95
N ALA A 5 -3.63 -7.21 -9.80
CA ALA A 5 -3.76 -8.44 -9.04
C ALA A 5 -4.50 -9.52 -9.83
N SER A 6 -3.97 -10.74 -9.83
CA SER A 6 -4.55 -11.92 -10.45
C SER A 6 -4.28 -13.14 -9.60
N ALA A 7 -5.23 -14.04 -9.53
CA ALA A 7 -5.15 -15.25 -8.71
C ALA A 7 -4.12 -16.28 -9.18
N THR A 8 -3.73 -16.23 -10.41
CA THR A 8 -2.68 -17.05 -10.99
C THR A 8 -1.62 -16.10 -11.50
N TYR A 9 -0.36 -16.49 -11.54
CA TYR A 9 0.80 -15.69 -11.99
C TYR A 9 0.61 -14.93 -13.33
N ASP A 10 -0.60 -14.99 -13.87
CA ASP A 10 -1.08 -14.26 -15.02
C ASP A 10 -1.65 -12.92 -14.53
N TYR A 11 -0.78 -11.92 -14.43
CA TYR A 11 -1.13 -10.56 -14.07
C TYR A 11 -2.26 -10.05 -14.96
N GLY A 12 -3.27 -9.38 -14.36
CA GLY A 12 -4.33 -8.77 -15.15
C GLY A 12 -3.73 -7.91 -16.27
N MET A 13 -4.22 -8.08 -17.48
CA MET A 13 -3.72 -7.38 -18.67
C MET A 13 -4.76 -6.37 -19.13
N VAL A 14 -4.37 -5.10 -19.21
CA VAL A 14 -5.19 -4.06 -19.84
C VAL A 14 -5.09 -4.22 -21.34
N GLU A 15 -6.20 -4.55 -21.99
CA GLU A 15 -6.28 -4.72 -23.45
C GLU A 15 -6.73 -3.44 -24.18
N SER A 16 -7.56 -2.63 -23.52
CA SER A 16 -8.07 -1.37 -24.09
C SER A 16 -8.42 -0.39 -22.99
N ILE A 17 -8.34 0.89 -23.30
CA ILE A 17 -8.70 1.99 -22.43
C ILE A 17 -9.58 2.98 -23.19
N ALA A 18 -10.50 3.63 -22.44
CA ALA A 18 -11.31 4.72 -22.95
C ALA A 18 -11.60 5.70 -21.82
N THR A 19 -11.59 6.99 -22.11
CA THR A 19 -12.04 8.03 -21.20
C THR A 19 -13.47 8.41 -21.52
N LEU A 20 -14.29 8.55 -20.50
CA LEU A 20 -15.66 9.02 -20.62
C LEU A 20 -15.81 10.33 -19.83
N PRO A 21 -16.32 11.40 -20.45
CA PRO A 21 -16.59 12.64 -19.74
C PRO A 21 -17.73 12.43 -18.74
N THR A 22 -17.56 12.97 -17.54
CA THR A 22 -18.60 13.00 -16.50
C THR A 22 -19.14 14.41 -16.32
N GLU A 23 -20.28 14.52 -15.65
CA GLU A 23 -20.91 15.80 -15.34
C GLU A 23 -20.09 16.65 -14.35
N ASP A 24 -19.22 16.00 -13.57
CA ASP A 24 -18.40 16.64 -12.51
C ASP A 24 -17.06 17.23 -13.03
N ASN A 25 -16.91 17.42 -14.32
CA ASN A 25 -15.76 18.06 -14.96
C ASN A 25 -14.44 17.22 -14.88
N GLU A 26 -14.50 15.97 -14.46
CA GLU A 26 -13.39 15.02 -14.47
C GLU A 26 -13.72 13.86 -15.38
N ASP A 27 -12.77 13.47 -16.23
CA ASP A 27 -12.94 12.31 -17.09
C ASP A 27 -12.70 11.01 -16.32
N GLU A 28 -13.60 10.05 -16.45
CA GLU A 28 -13.42 8.72 -15.89
C GLU A 28 -12.69 7.80 -16.86
N LEU A 29 -11.69 7.08 -16.37
CA LEU A 29 -10.95 6.09 -17.14
C LEU A 29 -11.60 4.71 -17.00
N TYR A 30 -12.04 4.15 -18.11
CA TYR A 30 -12.51 2.78 -18.21
C TYR A 30 -11.48 1.91 -18.92
N MET A 31 -11.35 0.67 -18.46
CA MET A 31 -10.39 -0.30 -18.97
C MET A 31 -11.07 -1.63 -19.25
N ILE A 32 -10.68 -2.28 -20.35
CA ILE A 32 -10.98 -3.69 -20.56
C ILE A 32 -9.79 -4.47 -20.03
N VAL A 33 -10.01 -5.18 -18.93
CA VAL A 33 -8.97 -5.96 -18.25
C VAL A 33 -9.25 -7.44 -18.42
N LYS A 34 -8.26 -8.15 -18.98
CA LYS A 34 -8.25 -9.61 -19.05
C LYS A 34 -7.68 -10.16 -17.75
N ARG A 35 -8.45 -10.99 -17.06
CA ARG A 35 -8.03 -11.63 -15.81
C ARG A 35 -8.30 -13.12 -15.85
N THR A 36 -7.41 -13.90 -15.22
CA THR A 36 -7.61 -15.33 -14.98
C THR A 36 -7.94 -15.55 -13.52
N ILE A 37 -9.19 -15.92 -13.24
CA ILE A 37 -9.71 -16.18 -11.90
C ILE A 37 -10.23 -17.61 -11.88
N ASN A 38 -9.80 -18.43 -10.93
CA ASN A 38 -10.12 -19.86 -10.83
C ASN A 38 -9.87 -20.63 -12.16
N SER A 39 -8.72 -20.36 -12.79
CA SER A 39 -8.34 -20.96 -14.08
C SER A 39 -9.26 -20.59 -15.25
N VAL A 40 -10.18 -19.65 -15.07
CA VAL A 40 -11.07 -19.15 -16.12
C VAL A 40 -10.64 -17.74 -16.51
N THR A 41 -10.26 -17.58 -17.77
CA THR A 41 -9.89 -16.26 -18.31
C THR A 41 -11.13 -15.54 -18.81
N LYS A 42 -11.37 -14.34 -18.30
CA LYS A 42 -12.47 -13.46 -18.69
C LYS A 42 -11.98 -12.03 -18.88
N ARG A 43 -12.78 -11.24 -19.57
CA ARG A 43 -12.59 -9.80 -19.75
C ARG A 43 -13.61 -9.08 -18.91
N TYR A 44 -13.14 -8.09 -18.17
CA TYR A 44 -13.96 -7.24 -17.33
C TYR A 44 -13.83 -5.80 -17.78
N VAL A 45 -14.93 -5.06 -17.74
CA VAL A 45 -14.90 -3.61 -17.87
C VAL A 45 -14.72 -3.06 -16.47
N GLU A 46 -13.60 -2.43 -16.20
CA GLU A 46 -13.24 -1.88 -14.90
C GLU A 46 -13.09 -0.36 -15.03
N ARG A 47 -13.53 0.36 -14.00
CA ARG A 47 -13.37 1.80 -13.89
C ARG A 47 -12.26 2.10 -12.90
N MET A 48 -11.33 2.97 -13.28
CA MET A 48 -10.31 3.47 -12.36
C MET A 48 -10.96 4.45 -11.38
N LYS A 49 -10.86 4.18 -10.09
CA LYS A 49 -11.29 5.10 -9.05
C LYS A 49 -10.29 6.26 -8.94
N PRO A 50 -10.75 7.49 -8.71
CA PRO A 50 -9.85 8.60 -8.43
C PRO A 50 -9.00 8.29 -7.19
N PHE A 51 -7.79 8.83 -7.18
CA PHE A 51 -6.88 8.70 -6.03
C PHE A 51 -7.38 9.53 -4.85
N ASP A 52 -7.97 10.69 -5.13
CA ASP A 52 -8.64 11.53 -4.13
C ASP A 52 -9.97 10.87 -3.74
N PHE A 53 -10.03 10.41 -2.49
CA PHE A 53 -11.21 9.79 -1.89
C PHE A 53 -11.89 10.71 -0.87
N GLY A 54 -11.45 12.00 -0.77
CA GLY A 54 -11.91 12.97 0.22
C GLY A 54 -11.26 12.75 1.60
N SER A 55 -11.85 13.32 2.63
CA SER A 55 -11.27 13.38 3.98
C SER A 55 -11.62 12.19 4.90
N ALA A 56 -12.37 11.21 4.42
CA ALA A 56 -12.84 10.10 5.24
C ALA A 56 -12.25 8.76 4.80
N VAL A 57 -11.57 8.06 5.70
CA VAL A 57 -11.02 6.71 5.44
C VAL A 57 -12.10 5.73 4.95
N THR A 58 -13.36 5.93 5.34
CA THR A 58 -14.49 5.09 4.92
C THR A 58 -14.78 5.17 3.42
N ALA A 59 -14.33 6.21 2.75
CA ALA A 59 -14.46 6.39 1.30
C ALA A 59 -13.23 5.87 0.51
N ALA A 60 -12.16 5.49 1.21
CA ALA A 60 -10.94 4.97 0.60
C ALA A 60 -11.20 3.66 -0.17
N PHE A 61 -10.62 3.56 -1.37
CA PHE A 61 -10.80 2.40 -2.24
C PHE A 61 -9.45 1.95 -2.81
N PHE A 62 -8.71 1.17 -2.04
CA PHE A 62 -7.38 0.67 -2.38
C PHE A 62 -7.37 -0.85 -2.51
N VAL A 63 -8.24 -1.36 -3.37
CA VAL A 63 -8.33 -2.76 -3.77
C VAL A 63 -8.41 -2.85 -5.29
N ASP A 64 -8.03 -4.01 -5.85
CA ASP A 64 -8.09 -4.24 -7.29
C ASP A 64 -9.33 -5.08 -7.65
N SER A 65 -9.94 -4.84 -8.82
CA SER A 65 -11.17 -5.52 -9.28
C SER A 65 -12.28 -5.54 -8.22
N GLY A 66 -12.38 -4.49 -7.44
CA GLY A 66 -13.21 -4.45 -6.24
C GLY A 66 -14.57 -3.82 -6.47
N LEU A 67 -15.42 -3.99 -5.45
CA LEU A 67 -16.73 -3.35 -5.34
C LEU A 67 -16.82 -2.59 -4.02
N SER A 68 -17.59 -1.49 -4.03
CA SER A 68 -17.92 -0.73 -2.84
C SER A 68 -19.34 -1.04 -2.38
N TYR A 69 -19.52 -1.09 -1.07
CA TYR A 69 -20.82 -1.18 -0.41
C TYR A 69 -21.09 0.10 0.38
N ALA A 70 -22.28 0.63 0.25
CA ALA A 70 -22.78 1.71 1.10
C ALA A 70 -24.28 1.46 1.33
N GLY A 71 -24.68 1.26 2.59
CA GLY A 71 -26.06 0.90 2.90
C GLY A 71 -26.33 0.66 4.36
N SER A 72 -27.42 -0.04 4.65
CA SER A 72 -27.77 -0.45 6.00
C SER A 72 -26.69 -1.37 6.60
N PRO A 73 -26.51 -1.36 7.94
CA PRO A 73 -25.52 -2.23 8.58
C PRO A 73 -25.70 -3.69 8.14
N ALA A 74 -24.63 -4.29 7.59
CA ALA A 74 -24.65 -5.66 7.09
C ALA A 74 -23.37 -6.40 7.50
N THR A 75 -23.50 -7.69 7.82
CA THR A 75 -22.40 -8.61 8.07
C THR A 75 -22.15 -9.55 6.89
N SER A 76 -23.04 -9.55 5.89
CA SER A 76 -22.88 -10.34 4.68
C SER A 76 -22.92 -9.42 3.46
N LEU A 77 -21.89 -9.49 2.63
CA LEU A 77 -21.79 -8.72 1.40
C LEU A 77 -21.84 -9.68 0.21
N SER A 78 -22.62 -9.34 -0.81
CA SER A 78 -22.81 -10.14 -2.02
C SER A 78 -22.47 -9.33 -3.29
N GLY A 79 -22.53 -9.98 -4.46
CA GLY A 79 -22.20 -9.35 -5.74
C GLY A 79 -20.81 -9.65 -6.24
N LEU A 80 -19.99 -10.38 -5.48
CA LEU A 80 -18.60 -10.69 -5.77
C LEU A 80 -18.40 -11.95 -6.63
N TYR A 81 -19.37 -12.28 -7.51
CA TYR A 81 -19.32 -13.49 -8.34
C TYR A 81 -18.10 -13.57 -9.24
N HIS A 82 -17.57 -12.42 -9.65
CA HIS A 82 -16.36 -12.32 -10.47
C HIS A 82 -15.08 -12.70 -9.71
N LEU A 83 -15.11 -12.68 -8.36
CA LEU A 83 -14.00 -13.02 -7.48
C LEU A 83 -14.22 -14.35 -6.74
N HIS A 84 -15.18 -15.18 -7.18
CA HIS A 84 -15.49 -16.44 -6.50
C HIS A 84 -14.25 -17.32 -6.29
N GLY A 85 -14.05 -17.82 -5.06
CA GLY A 85 -12.89 -18.63 -4.67
C GLY A 85 -11.59 -17.85 -4.41
N GLN A 86 -11.61 -16.53 -4.57
CA GLN A 86 -10.44 -15.68 -4.31
C GLN A 86 -10.43 -15.19 -2.87
N SER A 87 -9.22 -15.03 -2.31
CA SER A 87 -9.01 -14.29 -1.08
C SER A 87 -9.05 -12.80 -1.40
N VAL A 88 -9.93 -12.06 -0.76
CA VAL A 88 -10.12 -10.61 -0.96
C VAL A 88 -9.75 -9.83 0.28
N SER A 89 -9.22 -8.63 0.07
CA SER A 89 -9.02 -7.64 1.13
C SER A 89 -10.28 -6.82 1.32
N VAL A 90 -10.56 -6.48 2.57
CA VAL A 90 -11.76 -5.75 2.98
C VAL A 90 -11.37 -4.55 3.83
N LEU A 91 -11.90 -3.39 3.45
CA LEU A 91 -11.95 -2.19 4.27
C LEU A 91 -13.40 -1.98 4.71
N ALA A 92 -13.71 -2.21 5.98
CA ALA A 92 -15.06 -2.10 6.53
C ALA A 92 -15.14 -0.93 7.50
N ASN A 93 -16.04 0.04 7.28
CA ASN A 93 -16.17 1.26 8.08
C ASN A 93 -14.83 2.01 8.28
N GLY A 94 -13.91 1.98 7.29
CA GLY A 94 -12.59 2.57 7.36
C GLY A 94 -11.55 1.79 8.17
N ALA A 95 -11.89 0.60 8.65
CA ALA A 95 -10.95 -0.31 9.32
C ALA A 95 -10.67 -1.54 8.43
N THR A 96 -9.44 -2.02 8.48
CA THR A 96 -9.07 -3.25 7.78
C THR A 96 -9.68 -4.47 8.48
N HIS A 97 -10.29 -5.32 7.71
CA HIS A 97 -10.77 -6.64 8.12
C HIS A 97 -9.77 -7.72 7.72
N THR A 98 -9.84 -8.89 8.33
CA THR A 98 -9.11 -10.06 7.85
C THR A 98 -9.52 -10.38 6.42
N ASN A 99 -8.57 -10.92 5.64
CA ASN A 99 -8.88 -11.35 4.27
C ASN A 99 -9.88 -12.50 4.29
N GLU A 100 -10.92 -12.36 3.48
CA GLU A 100 -12.01 -13.33 3.36
C GLU A 100 -11.94 -14.06 2.02
N THR A 101 -12.40 -15.30 1.99
CA THR A 101 -12.54 -16.05 0.73
C THR A 101 -13.95 -15.92 0.21
N VAL A 102 -14.10 -15.45 -1.02
CA VAL A 102 -15.42 -15.29 -1.65
C VAL A 102 -16.06 -16.66 -1.90
N ALA A 103 -17.18 -16.93 -1.24
CA ALA A 103 -17.97 -18.13 -1.40
C ALA A 103 -19.35 -17.78 -2.00
N SER A 104 -19.72 -18.46 -3.09
CA SER A 104 -21.03 -18.22 -3.77
C SER A 104 -21.29 -16.76 -4.13
N GLY A 105 -20.21 -16.01 -4.43
CA GLY A 105 -20.30 -14.58 -4.78
C GLY A 105 -20.52 -13.66 -3.59
N GLY A 106 -20.25 -14.09 -2.36
CA GLY A 106 -20.36 -13.28 -1.14
C GLY A 106 -19.23 -13.56 -0.15
N ILE A 107 -19.14 -12.69 0.86
CA ILE A 107 -18.28 -12.81 2.03
C ILE A 107 -19.07 -12.54 3.30
N SER A 108 -18.55 -13.00 4.43
CA SER A 108 -19.10 -12.69 5.76
C SER A 108 -18.10 -11.88 6.55
N LEU A 109 -18.57 -10.81 7.19
CA LEU A 109 -17.77 -9.94 8.05
C LEU A 109 -18.01 -10.29 9.51
N ASP A 110 -16.97 -10.21 10.34
CA ASP A 110 -17.08 -10.37 11.79
C ASP A 110 -17.80 -9.17 12.45
N VAL A 111 -17.77 -8.01 11.80
CA VAL A 111 -18.33 -6.77 12.29
C VAL A 111 -19.30 -6.21 11.24
N SER A 112 -20.44 -5.70 11.73
CA SER A 112 -21.43 -5.03 10.87
C SER A 112 -20.85 -3.77 10.23
N ALA A 113 -20.93 -3.65 8.91
CA ALA A 113 -20.44 -2.52 8.14
C ALA A 113 -21.57 -1.78 7.41
N THR A 114 -21.52 -0.46 7.45
CA THR A 114 -22.37 0.43 6.63
C THR A 114 -21.67 0.84 5.34
N THR A 115 -20.35 0.86 5.35
CA THR A 115 -19.49 1.10 4.18
C THR A 115 -18.44 0.02 4.10
N ALA A 116 -18.19 -0.51 2.90
CA ALA A 116 -17.09 -1.42 2.69
C ALA A 116 -16.50 -1.28 1.27
N ALA A 117 -15.20 -1.48 1.16
CA ALA A 117 -14.51 -1.72 -0.11
C ALA A 117 -13.94 -3.15 -0.06
N VAL A 118 -14.26 -3.96 -1.07
CA VAL A 118 -13.88 -5.38 -1.14
C VAL A 118 -13.29 -5.67 -2.51
N GLY A 119 -12.11 -6.27 -2.56
CA GLY A 119 -11.48 -6.62 -3.83
C GLY A 119 -10.18 -7.40 -3.65
N LEU A 120 -9.50 -7.68 -4.74
CA LEU A 120 -8.23 -8.36 -4.71
C LEU A 120 -7.17 -7.50 -3.99
N PRO A 121 -6.37 -8.11 -3.10
CA PRO A 121 -5.26 -7.42 -2.47
C PRO A 121 -4.15 -7.14 -3.48
N TYR A 122 -3.47 -6.02 -3.30
CA TYR A 122 -2.21 -5.74 -3.99
C TYR A 122 -1.22 -5.10 -3.03
N THR A 123 0.05 -5.24 -3.33
CA THR A 123 1.13 -4.60 -2.57
C THR A 123 1.70 -3.44 -3.37
N SER A 124 1.58 -2.23 -2.83
CA SER A 124 2.32 -1.08 -3.34
C SER A 124 3.68 -1.03 -2.67
N ARG A 125 4.75 -0.94 -3.45
CA ARG A 125 6.12 -0.91 -2.93
C ARG A 125 6.96 0.12 -3.64
N LEU A 126 7.74 0.84 -2.85
CA LEU A 126 8.79 1.74 -3.29
C LEU A 126 10.08 1.28 -2.65
N THR A 127 11.11 1.09 -3.46
CA THR A 127 12.49 0.88 -2.99
C THR A 127 13.32 2.02 -3.49
N THR A 128 14.01 2.73 -2.59
CA THR A 128 14.91 3.81 -2.99
C THR A 128 16.14 3.26 -3.70
N LEU A 129 16.82 4.09 -4.46
CA LEU A 129 18.18 3.82 -4.87
C LEU A 129 19.10 3.87 -3.65
N ARG A 130 20.34 3.42 -3.82
CA ARG A 130 21.39 3.57 -2.82
C ARG A 130 21.51 5.03 -2.40
N LEU A 131 21.43 5.28 -1.11
CA LEU A 131 21.47 6.64 -0.60
C LEU A 131 22.85 7.26 -0.78
N GLU A 132 22.85 8.51 -1.20
CA GLU A 132 24.05 9.33 -1.33
C GLU A 132 23.95 10.48 -0.32
N SER A 133 24.99 10.63 0.50
CA SER A 133 25.19 11.84 1.28
C SER A 133 26.54 12.42 0.93
N GLY A 134 26.55 13.65 0.46
CA GLY A 134 27.78 14.39 0.25
C GLY A 134 28.50 14.54 1.60
N SER A 135 29.78 14.18 1.63
CA SER A 135 30.66 14.44 2.77
C SER A 135 31.87 15.28 2.34
N VAL A 136 32.54 15.86 3.31
CA VAL A 136 33.80 16.62 3.05
C VAL A 136 34.82 15.77 2.30
N ASP A 137 34.78 14.45 2.49
CA ASP A 137 35.71 13.48 1.90
C ASP A 137 35.18 12.86 0.59
N GLY A 138 34.19 13.48 -0.06
CA GLY A 138 33.63 13.04 -1.35
C GLY A 138 32.37 12.21 -1.23
N THR A 139 32.09 11.34 -2.23
CA THR A 139 30.89 10.51 -2.29
C THR A 139 30.80 9.50 -1.15
N SER A 140 29.58 9.20 -0.70
CA SER A 140 29.29 8.10 0.22
C SER A 140 29.08 6.76 -0.49
N GLN A 141 29.11 6.73 -1.82
CA GLN A 141 29.02 5.49 -2.58
C GLN A 141 30.28 4.62 -2.36
N GLY A 142 30.08 3.32 -2.14
CA GLY A 142 31.17 2.38 -1.79
C GLY A 142 31.70 2.50 -0.36
N LYS A 143 31.07 3.33 0.48
CA LYS A 143 31.34 3.37 1.92
C LYS A 143 30.26 2.60 2.67
N ILE A 144 30.65 1.94 3.75
CA ILE A 144 29.69 1.32 4.66
C ILE A 144 28.87 2.42 5.34
N LYS A 145 27.55 2.27 5.31
CA LYS A 145 26.58 3.23 5.85
C LYS A 145 25.66 2.53 6.84
N ARG A 146 25.02 3.31 7.69
CA ARG A 146 23.92 2.86 8.53
C ARG A 146 22.87 3.97 8.61
N ILE A 147 21.67 3.65 8.20
CA ILE A 147 20.48 4.48 8.47
C ILE A 147 19.99 4.13 9.87
N HIS A 148 19.81 5.12 10.73
CA HIS A 148 19.33 4.93 12.11
C HIS A 148 17.94 5.48 12.31
N ASP A 149 17.57 6.55 11.61
CA ASP A 149 16.24 7.15 11.66
C ASP A 149 15.76 7.55 10.26
N ILE A 150 14.46 7.52 10.08
CA ILE A 150 13.80 8.02 8.87
C ILE A 150 12.63 8.89 9.31
N THR A 151 12.54 10.10 8.76
CA THR A 151 11.33 10.89 8.85
C THR A 151 10.57 10.81 7.53
N LEU A 152 9.34 10.34 7.59
CA LEU A 152 8.42 10.33 6.44
C LEU A 152 7.48 11.51 6.51
N ARG A 153 7.42 12.30 5.44
CA ARG A 153 6.37 13.29 5.24
C ARG A 153 5.21 12.64 4.53
N LEU A 154 4.10 12.55 5.21
CA LEU A 154 2.89 11.84 4.79
C LEU A 154 1.73 12.83 4.59
N HIS A 155 0.81 12.49 3.70
CA HIS A 155 -0.43 13.21 3.47
C HIS A 155 -1.59 12.21 3.43
N GLU A 156 -2.60 12.44 4.26
CA GLU A 156 -3.83 11.64 4.34
C GLU A 156 -3.56 10.12 4.31
N THR A 157 -2.68 9.67 5.19
CA THR A 157 -2.15 8.31 5.21
C THR A 157 -2.61 7.55 6.45
N VAL A 158 -2.97 6.29 6.26
CA VAL A 158 -3.19 5.32 7.34
C VAL A 158 -2.48 4.02 6.99
N GLY A 159 -1.49 3.65 7.81
CA GLY A 159 -0.72 2.43 7.61
C GLY A 159 0.41 2.61 6.59
N VAL A 160 1.60 2.30 7.01
CA VAL A 160 2.81 2.19 6.19
C VAL A 160 3.71 1.15 6.82
N GLU A 161 4.41 0.43 6.00
CA GLU A 161 5.41 -0.55 6.40
C GLU A 161 6.75 -0.07 5.83
N VAL A 162 7.81 -0.08 6.67
CA VAL A 162 9.13 0.46 6.31
C VAL A 162 10.21 -0.50 6.76
N GLY A 163 11.23 -0.68 5.93
CA GLY A 163 12.37 -1.55 6.25
C GLY A 163 13.59 -1.31 5.37
N SER A 164 14.69 -1.98 5.69
CA SER A 164 15.91 -1.95 4.88
C SER A 164 15.87 -2.94 3.71
N SER A 165 15.04 -3.98 3.83
CA SER A 165 14.82 -4.97 2.78
C SER A 165 13.38 -5.48 2.84
N ILE A 166 12.98 -6.27 1.86
CA ILE A 166 11.65 -6.89 1.82
C ILE A 166 11.42 -7.83 3.02
N ASP A 167 12.48 -8.42 3.54
CA ASP A 167 12.42 -9.40 4.63
C ASP A 167 12.46 -8.76 6.02
N THR A 168 12.81 -7.47 6.09
CA THR A 168 12.99 -6.72 7.35
C THR A 168 12.09 -5.50 7.41
N ILE A 169 10.80 -5.69 7.12
CA ILE A 169 9.81 -4.63 7.11
C ILE A 169 9.04 -4.60 8.42
N ASP A 170 8.99 -3.44 9.05
CA ASP A 170 8.19 -3.18 10.25
C ASP A 170 6.96 -2.33 9.90
N ARG A 171 5.82 -2.70 10.47
CA ARG A 171 4.59 -1.90 10.35
C ARG A 171 4.61 -0.76 11.34
N ILE A 172 4.37 0.45 10.84
CA ILE A 172 4.36 1.65 11.65
C ILE A 172 2.95 1.90 12.21
N PRO A 173 2.80 1.99 13.54
CA PRO A 173 1.49 2.22 14.14
C PRO A 173 1.01 3.66 13.91
N PHE A 174 -0.25 3.80 13.51
CA PHE A 174 -0.97 5.08 13.40
C PHE A 174 -2.00 5.24 14.51
N ARG A 175 -2.41 4.15 15.14
CA ARG A 175 -3.31 4.17 16.29
C ARG A 175 -2.55 4.56 17.55
N ASP A 176 -3.12 5.43 18.34
CA ASP A 176 -2.65 5.77 19.68
C ASP A 176 -3.62 5.27 20.77
N SER A 177 -3.25 5.45 22.02
CA SER A 177 -4.03 4.98 23.17
C SER A 177 -5.33 5.74 23.41
N SER A 178 -5.53 6.88 22.74
CA SER A 178 -6.76 7.69 22.86
C SER A 178 -7.86 7.20 21.93
N MET A 179 -7.50 6.44 20.88
CA MET A 179 -8.43 5.95 19.87
C MET A 179 -9.18 4.70 20.35
N ALA A 180 -10.51 4.68 20.18
CA ALA A 180 -11.31 3.51 20.50
C ALA A 180 -10.91 2.31 19.64
N MET A 181 -10.84 1.11 20.22
CA MET A 181 -10.39 -0.12 19.54
C MET A 181 -11.22 -0.48 18.31
N SER A 182 -12.50 -0.14 18.29
CA SER A 182 -13.45 -0.43 17.21
C SER A 182 -13.59 0.70 16.19
N ALA A 183 -12.94 1.85 16.40
CA ALA A 183 -13.00 2.98 15.46
C ALA A 183 -11.94 2.84 14.36
N ALA A 184 -12.25 3.38 13.18
CA ALA A 184 -11.25 3.61 12.15
C ALA A 184 -10.13 4.52 12.68
N VAL A 185 -8.94 4.37 12.13
CA VAL A 185 -7.83 5.28 12.43
C VAL A 185 -7.98 6.52 11.56
N ASP A 186 -7.82 7.69 12.17
CA ASP A 186 -7.90 8.96 11.43
C ASP A 186 -6.74 9.10 10.45
N LEU A 187 -6.99 9.84 9.36
CA LEU A 187 -5.98 10.18 8.36
C LEU A 187 -4.89 11.05 8.98
N PHE A 188 -3.66 10.63 8.80
CA PHE A 188 -2.49 11.35 9.29
C PHE A 188 -1.88 12.20 8.19
N THR A 189 -1.67 13.48 8.47
CA THR A 189 -0.89 14.39 7.62
C THR A 189 0.18 15.06 8.47
N GLY A 190 1.43 14.94 8.05
CA GLY A 190 2.58 15.53 8.76
C GLY A 190 3.84 14.68 8.65
N ASP A 191 4.81 15.01 9.47
CA ASP A 191 6.09 14.30 9.57
C ASP A 191 6.02 13.21 10.64
N LYS A 192 6.35 11.98 10.27
CA LYS A 192 6.42 10.84 11.17
C LYS A 192 7.83 10.32 11.26
N GLU A 193 8.41 10.43 12.45
CA GLU A 193 9.75 9.91 12.74
C GLU A 193 9.68 8.42 13.08
N ILE A 194 10.59 7.65 12.50
CA ILE A 194 10.61 6.18 12.59
C ILE A 194 12.04 5.76 12.87
N GLU A 195 12.24 5.04 13.98
CA GLU A 195 13.50 4.35 14.25
C GLU A 195 13.71 3.27 13.18
N PHE A 196 14.83 3.36 12.46
CA PHE A 196 15.11 2.45 11.35
C PHE A 196 16.10 1.37 11.79
N ARG A 197 15.68 0.12 11.67
CA ARG A 197 16.50 -1.04 12.05
C ARG A 197 17.39 -1.51 10.90
N GLY A 198 18.27 -0.63 10.44
CA GLY A 198 19.29 -0.96 9.45
C GLY A 198 20.59 -1.46 10.08
N GLY A 199 21.31 -2.33 9.37
CA GLY A 199 22.69 -2.71 9.66
C GLY A 199 23.69 -1.69 9.13
N PHE A 200 24.98 -2.04 9.21
CA PHE A 200 26.04 -1.36 8.48
C PHE A 200 26.26 -2.06 7.14
N GLU A 201 25.80 -1.43 6.05
CA GLU A 201 25.81 -2.01 4.71
C GLU A 201 26.33 -1.00 3.67
N GLU A 202 26.83 -1.51 2.54
CA GLU A 202 27.24 -0.67 1.41
C GLU A 202 26.03 -0.22 0.59
N ASP A 203 24.99 -1.06 0.54
CA ASP A 203 23.82 -0.94 -0.31
C ASP A 203 22.56 -0.50 0.46
N ASP A 204 22.74 0.40 1.44
CA ASP A 204 21.63 0.92 2.23
C ASP A 204 20.51 1.50 1.34
N GLN A 205 19.36 0.86 1.40
CA GLN A 205 18.12 1.24 0.73
C GLN A 205 16.98 1.34 1.74
N ILE A 206 15.96 2.09 1.39
CA ILE A 206 14.73 2.18 2.16
C ILE A 206 13.61 1.54 1.32
N VAL A 207 12.96 0.55 1.91
CA VAL A 207 11.75 -0.06 1.35
C VAL A 207 10.55 0.47 2.09
N ILE A 208 9.61 1.04 1.36
CA ILE A 208 8.32 1.48 1.87
C ILE A 208 7.25 0.67 1.14
N GLN A 209 6.34 0.04 1.89
CA GLN A 209 5.25 -0.69 1.26
C GLN A 209 3.94 -0.50 2.00
N GLN A 210 2.87 -0.79 1.28
CA GLN A 210 1.51 -0.92 1.80
C GLN A 210 0.92 -2.23 1.29
N THR A 211 0.52 -3.08 2.21
CA THR A 211 -0.09 -4.39 1.94
C THR A 211 -1.58 -4.42 2.26
N GLN A 212 -2.06 -3.43 3.00
CA GLN A 212 -3.46 -3.31 3.40
C GLN A 212 -4.23 -2.37 2.46
N PRO A 213 -5.56 -2.49 2.37
CA PRO A 213 -6.39 -1.64 1.53
C PRO A 213 -6.58 -0.23 2.13
N LEU A 214 -5.48 0.40 2.53
CA LEU A 214 -5.45 1.70 3.19
C LEU A 214 -4.71 2.74 2.35
N PRO A 215 -5.06 4.03 2.49
CA PRO A 215 -4.41 5.10 1.76
C PRO A 215 -2.97 5.31 2.24
N LEU A 216 -2.06 5.50 1.30
CA LEU A 216 -0.66 5.86 1.56
C LEU A 216 -0.18 6.88 0.54
N THR A 217 0.14 8.08 1.00
CA THR A 217 0.78 9.13 0.20
C THR A 217 2.05 9.59 0.89
N VAL A 218 3.19 9.27 0.31
CA VAL A 218 4.52 9.68 0.77
C VAL A 218 4.96 10.90 -0.04
N LEU A 219 5.10 12.05 0.60
CA LEU A 219 5.55 13.30 -0.03
C LEU A 219 7.08 13.41 -0.03
N ALA A 220 7.73 12.98 1.05
CA ALA A 220 9.18 13.03 1.16
C ALA A 220 9.71 12.00 2.17
N ILE A 221 10.97 11.62 2.00
CA ILE A 221 11.72 10.71 2.86
C ILE A 221 12.98 11.45 3.29
N TYR A 222 13.19 11.58 4.61
CA TYR A 222 14.37 12.23 5.19
C TYR A 222 15.15 11.20 6.01
N PRO A 223 16.10 10.49 5.41
CA PRO A 223 16.95 9.54 6.15
C PRO A 223 18.03 10.26 6.94
N ARG A 224 18.29 9.79 8.16
CA ARG A 224 19.47 10.15 8.94
C ARG A 224 20.42 8.97 8.93
N MET A 225 21.60 9.17 8.37
CA MET A 225 22.58 8.10 8.22
C MET A 225 23.97 8.51 8.66
N ASN A 226 24.74 7.53 9.12
CA ASN A 226 26.16 7.65 9.41
C ASN A 226 26.95 6.84 8.38
N THR A 227 28.07 7.38 7.91
CA THR A 227 29.02 6.68 7.06
C THR A 227 30.23 6.25 7.90
N CYS A 228 30.66 5.02 7.75
CA CYS A 228 31.88 4.52 8.35
C CYS A 228 33.01 4.59 7.34
N LEU A 229 34.08 5.28 7.68
CA LEU A 229 35.33 5.20 6.94
C LEU A 229 36.06 3.91 7.35
N LEU A 230 36.31 3.01 6.40
CA LEU A 230 37.23 1.91 6.62
C LEU A 230 38.61 2.51 6.84
N TYR A 231 38.99 2.66 8.11
CA TYR A 231 40.36 3.01 8.46
C TYR A 231 41.22 1.77 8.22
N THR A 232 41.85 1.69 7.07
CA THR A 232 42.94 0.75 6.86
C THR A 232 44.15 1.30 7.62
N SER A 233 44.46 0.70 8.77
CA SER A 233 45.68 0.96 9.49
C SER A 233 46.86 0.83 8.51
N PRO A 234 47.72 1.85 8.39
CA PRO A 234 48.95 1.68 7.59
C PRO A 234 49.74 0.52 8.19
N SER A 235 50.04 -0.48 7.37
CA SER A 235 50.91 -1.59 7.76
C SER A 235 52.22 -1.02 8.33
N PRO A 236 52.65 -1.38 9.54
CA PRO A 236 53.96 -0.96 10.03
C PRO A 236 55.02 -1.53 9.11
N ARG A 237 55.88 -0.66 8.58
CA ARG A 237 57.06 -1.06 7.84
C ARG A 237 58.11 -1.65 8.79
#